data_38a60bd12c115a575ca6e3b0b864bf2f
#
_entry.id   38a60bd12c115a575ca6e3b0b864bf2f
#
_cell.length_a   1.000
_cell.length_b   1.000
_cell.length_c   1.000
_cell.angle_alpha   90.00
_cell.angle_beta   90.00
_cell.angle_gamma   90.00
#
_symmetry.space_group_name_H-M   'P 1'
#
loop_
_entity.id
_entity.type
_entity.pdbx_description
1 polymer ?
#
loop_
_entity_poly.entity_id
_entity_poly.type
_entity_poly.pdbx_seq_one_letter_code
_entity_poly.pdbx_strand_id
1 'polypeptide(L)'
;MNSTQSTKVSKDYLTVAQEVAEEIAAAAFGYDVDAGLPAEEVTRLKESGLLLLPVPREHGGAGASWPELYRVVQTLAGASGSVGQLYANHIGLVNAAVPLGRPGQAEHAYQVTAQHNLLWANALNARDARLKIESVDGGYRVNGVKSFGTGVAVGDINVIGAVDDTEQPVVFIVPGDRAGVTYNHDWHNMGQRRTVSGSYYFNDVQVDPAEIVGPPADVTSALPALIFTIAQLGKTFTYLGIAEGALNAAKDYTLNQSRAWQDSGVDAASQDPY
;
A
#
# COMPACT_ATOMS: atom_id res chain seq x y z
N MET A 1 15.44 -18.40 -39.25
CA MET A 1 14.27 -18.01 -38.43
C MET A 1 14.72 -16.95 -37.43
N ASN A 2 14.49 -15.68 -37.77
CA ASN A 2 14.93 -14.54 -37.00
C ASN A 2 13.95 -14.32 -35.85
N SER A 3 14.42 -14.55 -34.60
CA SER A 3 13.73 -14.08 -33.40
C SER A 3 14.06 -12.60 -33.21
N THR A 4 13.16 -11.75 -33.61
CA THR A 4 13.14 -10.34 -33.23
C THR A 4 12.88 -10.27 -31.71
N GLN A 5 13.94 -10.31 -30.91
CA GLN A 5 13.89 -9.83 -29.53
C GLN A 5 13.62 -8.31 -29.59
N SER A 6 12.38 -7.95 -29.31
CA SER A 6 12.02 -6.57 -28.99
C SER A 6 12.80 -6.17 -27.75
N THR A 7 13.84 -5.36 -27.91
CA THR A 7 14.47 -4.59 -26.86
C THR A 7 13.45 -3.58 -26.35
N LYS A 8 12.60 -4.01 -25.39
CA LYS A 8 11.90 -3.06 -24.53
C LYS A 8 12.98 -2.27 -23.80
N VAL A 9 13.18 -1.01 -24.18
CA VAL A 9 13.93 -0.04 -23.40
C VAL A 9 13.33 -0.10 -22.01
N SER A 10 14.13 -0.52 -21.03
CA SER A 10 13.74 -0.53 -19.62
C SER A 10 13.47 0.92 -19.23
N LYS A 11 12.20 1.32 -19.17
CA LYS A 11 11.81 2.64 -18.69
C LYS A 11 12.28 2.73 -17.24
N ASP A 12 12.97 3.81 -16.90
CA ASP A 12 13.37 4.05 -15.51
C ASP A 12 12.12 4.11 -14.63
N TYR A 13 12.07 3.31 -13.57
CA TYR A 13 10.93 3.21 -12.66
C TYR A 13 10.56 4.56 -12.02
N LEU A 14 11.54 5.42 -11.80
CA LEU A 14 11.30 6.77 -11.28
C LEU A 14 10.59 7.65 -12.30
N THR A 15 10.92 7.53 -13.58
CA THR A 15 10.20 8.23 -14.66
C THR A 15 8.74 7.76 -14.72
N VAL A 16 8.49 6.45 -14.63
CA VAL A 16 7.11 5.92 -14.58
C VAL A 16 6.37 6.41 -13.34
N ALA A 17 7.02 6.40 -12.18
CA ALA A 17 6.42 6.89 -10.94
C ALA A 17 6.09 8.39 -11.01
N GLN A 18 6.93 9.18 -11.67
CA GLN A 18 6.70 10.61 -11.89
C GLN A 18 5.48 10.84 -12.80
N GLU A 19 5.36 10.12 -13.92
CA GLU A 19 4.21 10.19 -14.81
C GLU A 19 2.90 9.87 -14.08
N VAL A 20 2.89 8.80 -13.29
CA VAL A 20 1.72 8.41 -12.46
C VAL A 20 1.43 9.47 -11.40
N ALA A 21 2.46 10.03 -10.75
CA ALA A 21 2.31 11.08 -9.74
C ALA A 21 1.69 12.35 -10.33
N GLU A 22 2.09 12.76 -11.54
CA GLU A 22 1.54 13.93 -12.24
C GLU A 22 0.05 13.73 -12.58
N GLU A 23 -0.33 12.54 -13.07
CA GLU A 23 -1.73 12.21 -13.33
C GLU A 23 -2.59 12.24 -12.06
N ILE A 24 -2.07 11.69 -10.95
CA ILE A 24 -2.75 11.69 -9.65
C ILE A 24 -2.87 13.09 -9.08
N ALA A 25 -1.81 13.90 -9.17
CA ALA A 25 -1.78 15.28 -8.66
C ALA A 25 -2.86 16.14 -9.32
N ALA A 26 -3.11 15.96 -10.61
CA ALA A 26 -4.13 16.69 -11.36
C ALA A 26 -5.56 16.49 -10.81
N ALA A 27 -5.84 15.33 -10.21
CA ALA A 27 -7.14 14.98 -9.63
C ALA A 27 -7.16 15.04 -8.08
N ALA A 28 -6.01 15.25 -7.42
CA ALA A 28 -5.85 15.06 -5.98
C ALA A 28 -6.81 15.92 -5.13
N PHE A 29 -7.08 17.16 -5.54
CA PHE A 29 -8.01 18.04 -4.81
C PHE A 29 -9.45 17.48 -4.81
N GLY A 30 -9.95 17.04 -5.98
CA GLY A 30 -11.27 16.41 -6.07
C GLY A 30 -11.36 15.11 -5.27
N TYR A 31 -10.34 14.29 -5.35
CA TYR A 31 -10.25 13.05 -4.58
C TYR A 31 -10.23 13.27 -3.06
N ASP A 32 -9.58 14.34 -2.58
CA ASP A 32 -9.58 14.66 -1.15
C ASP A 32 -10.96 15.12 -0.68
N VAL A 33 -11.67 15.92 -1.48
CA VAL A 33 -13.04 16.38 -1.18
C VAL A 33 -14.01 15.20 -1.13
N ASP A 34 -13.99 14.32 -2.13
CA ASP A 34 -14.95 13.22 -2.27
C ASP A 34 -14.67 12.06 -1.29
N ALA A 35 -13.41 11.89 -0.88
CA ALA A 35 -12.97 10.87 0.08
C ALA A 35 -13.51 9.44 -0.19
N GLY A 36 -13.78 9.12 -1.46
CA GLY A 36 -14.30 7.82 -1.90
C GLY A 36 -13.22 6.72 -1.98
N LEU A 37 -13.56 5.59 -2.59
CA LEU A 37 -12.60 4.51 -2.87
C LEU A 37 -11.57 4.97 -3.91
N PRO A 38 -10.28 4.63 -3.72
CA PRO A 38 -9.19 5.00 -4.62
C PRO A 38 -9.13 4.12 -5.89
N ALA A 39 -10.27 3.89 -6.55
CA ALA A 39 -10.35 2.94 -7.66
C ALA A 39 -9.54 3.39 -8.89
N GLU A 40 -9.58 4.70 -9.20
CA GLU A 40 -8.84 5.25 -10.32
C GLU A 40 -7.34 5.23 -10.07
N GLU A 41 -6.90 5.60 -8.85
CA GLU A 41 -5.48 5.57 -8.46
C GLU A 41 -4.94 4.14 -8.48
N VAL A 42 -5.73 3.16 -8.02
CA VAL A 42 -5.35 1.73 -8.10
C VAL A 42 -5.24 1.28 -9.54
N THR A 43 -6.16 1.70 -10.41
CA THR A 43 -6.09 1.42 -11.84
C THR A 43 -4.80 1.98 -12.45
N ARG A 44 -4.43 3.22 -12.14
CA ARG A 44 -3.17 3.83 -12.60
C ARG A 44 -1.94 3.07 -12.13
N LEU A 45 -1.92 2.66 -10.86
CA LEU A 45 -0.83 1.82 -10.33
C LEU A 45 -0.72 0.48 -11.08
N LYS A 46 -1.83 -0.15 -11.42
CA LYS A 46 -1.84 -1.40 -12.19
C LYS A 46 -1.35 -1.19 -13.62
N GLU A 47 -1.87 -0.20 -14.33
CA GLU A 47 -1.51 0.10 -15.71
C GLU A 47 -0.04 0.50 -15.87
N SER A 48 0.53 1.16 -14.88
CA SER A 48 1.93 1.58 -14.87
C SER A 48 2.94 0.44 -14.73
N GLY A 49 2.51 -0.72 -14.22
CA GLY A 49 3.39 -1.85 -13.87
C GLY A 49 4.17 -1.65 -12.57
N LEU A 50 3.95 -0.57 -11.81
CA LEU A 50 4.65 -0.32 -10.54
C LEU A 50 4.38 -1.40 -9.49
N LEU A 51 3.22 -2.07 -9.53
CA LEU A 51 2.91 -3.16 -8.60
C LEU A 51 3.82 -4.38 -8.78
N LEU A 52 4.49 -4.52 -9.91
CA LEU A 52 5.40 -5.63 -10.20
C LEU A 52 6.85 -5.34 -9.78
N LEU A 53 7.17 -4.13 -9.33
CA LEU A 53 8.53 -3.78 -8.90
C LEU A 53 9.04 -4.62 -7.74
N PRO A 54 8.25 -4.90 -6.66
CA PRO A 54 8.71 -5.67 -5.52
C PRO A 54 8.83 -7.18 -5.79
N VAL A 55 8.24 -7.69 -6.87
CA VAL A 55 8.27 -9.12 -7.20
C VAL A 55 9.61 -9.48 -7.85
N PRO A 56 10.29 -10.55 -7.40
CA PRO A 56 11.55 -11.01 -7.99
C PRO A 56 11.44 -11.34 -9.48
N ARG A 57 12.53 -11.16 -10.22
CA ARG A 57 12.55 -11.37 -11.69
C ARG A 57 12.26 -12.82 -12.10
N GLU A 58 12.74 -13.77 -11.33
CA GLU A 58 12.49 -15.20 -11.53
C GLU A 58 11.01 -15.59 -11.40
N HIS A 59 10.20 -14.73 -10.77
CA HIS A 59 8.74 -14.90 -10.64
C HIS A 59 7.93 -13.95 -11.56
N GLY A 60 8.58 -13.28 -12.51
CA GLY A 60 7.93 -12.44 -13.50
C GLY A 60 7.79 -10.96 -13.12
N GLY A 61 8.39 -10.52 -12.02
CA GLY A 61 8.44 -9.12 -11.61
C GLY A 61 9.68 -8.38 -12.12
N ALA A 62 9.92 -7.21 -11.57
CA ALA A 62 11.08 -6.37 -11.91
C ALA A 62 12.28 -6.58 -10.97
N GLY A 63 12.07 -7.08 -9.76
CA GLY A 63 13.12 -7.30 -8.76
C GLY A 63 13.83 -6.00 -8.37
N ALA A 64 13.05 -4.92 -8.18
CA ALA A 64 13.60 -3.62 -7.79
C ALA A 64 14.20 -3.68 -6.37
N SER A 65 15.28 -2.94 -6.17
CA SER A 65 15.91 -2.82 -4.86
C SER A 65 15.09 -1.97 -3.89
N TRP A 66 15.27 -2.15 -2.59
CA TRP A 66 14.60 -1.35 -1.56
C TRP A 66 14.78 0.17 -1.74
N PRO A 67 15.97 0.70 -2.06
CA PRO A 67 16.13 2.12 -2.35
C PRO A 67 15.28 2.61 -3.52
N GLU A 68 15.13 1.81 -4.59
CA GLU A 68 14.27 2.14 -5.73
C GLU A 68 12.79 2.13 -5.32
N LEU A 69 12.35 1.10 -4.61
CA LEU A 69 10.98 0.97 -4.11
C LEU A 69 10.59 2.17 -3.22
N TYR A 70 11.46 2.56 -2.29
CA TYR A 70 11.19 3.70 -1.40
C TYR A 70 11.19 5.04 -2.13
N ARG A 71 12.01 5.22 -3.17
CA ARG A 71 11.94 6.42 -4.02
C ARG A 71 10.62 6.50 -4.78
N VAL A 72 10.11 5.37 -5.28
CA VAL A 72 8.78 5.33 -5.89
C VAL A 72 7.70 5.70 -4.86
N VAL A 73 7.75 5.16 -3.64
CA VAL A 73 6.84 5.56 -2.54
C VAL A 73 6.88 7.07 -2.33
N GLN A 74 8.08 7.66 -2.20
CA GLN A 74 8.27 9.10 -1.99
C GLN A 74 7.68 9.94 -3.12
N THR A 75 7.94 9.56 -4.37
CA THR A 75 7.41 10.25 -5.55
C THR A 75 5.88 10.24 -5.58
N LEU A 76 5.27 9.07 -5.40
CA LEU A 76 3.81 8.93 -5.36
C LEU A 76 3.19 9.70 -4.18
N ALA A 77 3.83 9.65 -3.01
CA ALA A 77 3.37 10.34 -1.81
C ALA A 77 3.44 11.86 -1.94
N GLY A 78 4.36 12.39 -2.75
CA GLY A 78 4.44 13.81 -3.07
C GLY A 78 3.23 14.34 -3.82
N ALA A 79 2.58 13.48 -4.61
CA ALA A 79 1.34 13.80 -5.31
C ALA A 79 0.09 13.48 -4.46
N SER A 80 0.11 12.33 -3.77
CA SER A 80 -0.97 11.88 -2.90
C SER A 80 -0.44 11.00 -1.76
N GLY A 81 -0.55 11.48 -0.53
CA GLY A 81 -0.18 10.71 0.65
C GLY A 81 -0.96 9.38 0.75
N SER A 82 -2.20 9.35 0.28
CA SER A 82 -3.01 8.13 0.24
C SER A 82 -2.42 7.08 -0.69
N VAL A 83 -2.04 7.48 -1.92
CA VAL A 83 -1.45 6.56 -2.90
C VAL A 83 -0.07 6.09 -2.44
N GLY A 84 0.76 6.99 -1.91
CA GLY A 84 2.05 6.64 -1.31
C GLY A 84 1.91 5.60 -0.21
N GLN A 85 0.92 5.75 0.68
CA GLN A 85 0.63 4.80 1.76
C GLN A 85 0.13 3.43 1.24
N LEU A 86 -0.78 3.43 0.25
CA LEU A 86 -1.25 2.18 -0.37
C LEU A 86 -0.10 1.43 -1.03
N TYR A 87 0.74 2.14 -1.78
CA TYR A 87 1.89 1.54 -2.46
C TYR A 87 2.97 1.08 -1.45
N ALA A 88 3.24 1.86 -0.39
CA ALA A 88 4.16 1.45 0.67
C ALA A 88 3.71 0.16 1.38
N ASN A 89 2.41 0.01 1.62
CA ASN A 89 1.86 -1.23 2.16
C ASN A 89 2.05 -2.40 1.16
N HIS A 90 1.71 -2.19 -0.11
CA HIS A 90 1.87 -3.21 -1.14
C HIS A 90 3.30 -3.75 -1.21
N ILE A 91 4.32 -2.88 -1.36
CA ILE A 91 5.72 -3.33 -1.43
C ILE A 91 6.19 -4.03 -0.15
N GLY A 92 5.71 -3.57 1.00
CA GLY A 92 5.99 -4.19 2.29
C GLY A 92 5.38 -5.59 2.39
N LEU A 93 4.12 -5.75 2.02
CA LEU A 93 3.38 -7.01 2.13
C LEU A 93 3.89 -8.08 1.17
N VAL A 94 4.13 -7.72 -0.09
CA VAL A 94 4.69 -8.65 -1.09
C VAL A 94 6.05 -9.21 -0.64
N ASN A 95 6.90 -8.36 -0.03
CA ASN A 95 8.25 -8.77 0.37
C ASN A 95 8.36 -9.28 1.80
N ALA A 96 7.48 -8.86 2.71
CA ALA A 96 7.64 -9.13 4.13
C ALA A 96 6.66 -10.18 4.68
N ALA A 97 5.42 -10.18 4.23
CA ALA A 97 4.47 -11.23 4.64
C ALA A 97 4.82 -12.58 4.05
N VAL A 98 5.44 -12.58 2.88
CA VAL A 98 5.81 -13.78 2.14
C VAL A 98 6.98 -14.56 2.79
N PRO A 99 8.09 -13.94 3.23
CA PRO A 99 9.15 -14.65 3.94
C PRO A 99 8.74 -15.25 5.30
N LEU A 100 7.59 -14.83 5.84
CA LEU A 100 7.06 -15.39 7.09
C LEU A 100 6.18 -16.62 6.87
N GLY A 101 5.83 -16.89 5.62
CA GLY A 101 5.00 -18.02 5.25
C GLY A 101 5.74 -19.36 5.33
N ARG A 102 4.99 -20.43 5.10
CA ARG A 102 5.54 -21.77 4.92
C ARG A 102 6.30 -21.88 3.60
N PRO A 103 7.21 -22.85 3.45
CA PRO A 103 7.85 -23.11 2.16
C PRO A 103 6.83 -23.23 1.02
N GLY A 104 7.09 -22.54 -0.09
CA GLY A 104 6.20 -22.49 -1.26
C GLY A 104 5.14 -21.40 -1.24
N GLN A 105 4.76 -20.84 -0.08
CA GLN A 105 3.79 -19.74 -0.01
C GLN A 105 4.35 -18.45 -0.64
N ALA A 106 5.66 -18.22 -0.46
CA ALA A 106 6.35 -17.07 -1.04
C ALA A 106 6.31 -17.10 -2.56
N GLU A 107 6.76 -18.19 -3.13
CA GLU A 107 6.83 -18.41 -4.57
C GLU A 107 5.44 -18.32 -5.19
N HIS A 108 4.43 -18.92 -4.56
CA HIS A 108 3.06 -18.84 -5.02
C HIS A 108 2.55 -17.39 -5.02
N ALA A 109 2.75 -16.64 -3.93
CA ALA A 109 2.33 -15.26 -3.82
C ALA A 109 3.00 -14.36 -4.87
N TYR A 110 4.30 -14.52 -5.12
CA TYR A 110 5.00 -13.80 -6.18
C TYR A 110 4.44 -14.14 -7.57
N GLN A 111 4.24 -15.42 -7.87
CA GLN A 111 3.73 -15.89 -9.16
C GLN A 111 2.33 -15.34 -9.43
N VAL A 112 1.38 -15.44 -8.50
CA VAL A 112 0.01 -14.94 -8.71
C VAL A 112 0.00 -13.42 -8.79
N THR A 113 0.84 -12.72 -8.01
CA THR A 113 0.97 -11.27 -8.08
C THR A 113 1.46 -10.82 -9.45
N ALA A 114 2.49 -11.48 -9.99
CA ALA A 114 3.01 -11.16 -11.31
C ALA A 114 2.02 -11.51 -12.44
N GLN A 115 1.36 -12.66 -12.34
CA GLN A 115 0.43 -13.14 -13.35
C GLN A 115 -0.82 -12.27 -13.49
N HIS A 116 -1.32 -11.76 -12.37
CA HIS A 116 -2.59 -11.02 -12.30
C HIS A 116 -2.44 -9.55 -11.94
N ASN A 117 -1.21 -9.05 -11.75
CA ASN A 117 -0.91 -7.66 -11.39
C ASN A 117 -1.68 -7.19 -10.14
N LEU A 118 -1.54 -7.94 -9.04
CA LEU A 118 -2.36 -7.82 -7.84
C LEU A 118 -1.86 -6.72 -6.89
N LEU A 119 -2.78 -5.92 -6.37
CA LEU A 119 -2.54 -5.00 -5.26
C LEU A 119 -2.73 -5.73 -3.93
N TRP A 120 -1.73 -5.63 -3.05
CA TRP A 120 -1.78 -6.15 -1.68
C TRP A 120 -2.18 -5.08 -0.69
N ALA A 121 -3.11 -5.43 0.20
CA ALA A 121 -3.59 -4.58 1.28
C ALA A 121 -3.60 -5.33 2.61
N ASN A 122 -3.85 -4.63 3.72
CA ASN A 122 -3.80 -5.28 5.02
C ASN A 122 -4.79 -4.75 6.05
N ALA A 123 -5.13 -5.61 7.03
CA ALA A 123 -5.73 -5.26 8.29
C ALA A 123 -4.97 -5.97 9.44
N LEU A 124 -3.76 -5.46 9.74
CA LEU A 124 -2.81 -6.09 10.68
C LEU A 124 -2.69 -5.35 12.02
N ASN A 125 -3.65 -4.50 12.40
CA ASN A 125 -3.60 -3.80 13.68
C ASN A 125 -3.54 -4.78 14.87
N ALA A 126 -2.34 -4.99 15.42
CA ALA A 126 -2.10 -5.93 16.50
C ALA A 126 -2.79 -5.55 17.84
N ARG A 127 -3.18 -4.26 17.99
CA ARG A 127 -3.90 -3.80 19.19
C ARG A 127 -5.40 -4.05 19.12
N ASP A 128 -5.91 -4.47 17.97
CA ASP A 128 -7.33 -4.77 17.79
C ASP A 128 -7.54 -6.28 17.76
N ALA A 129 -7.90 -6.84 18.90
CA ALA A 129 -8.15 -8.26 19.12
C ALA A 129 -9.62 -8.66 18.94
N ARG A 130 -10.46 -7.78 18.37
CA ARG A 130 -11.91 -8.04 18.19
C ARG A 130 -12.20 -9.00 17.04
N LEU A 131 -11.25 -9.22 16.14
CA LEU A 131 -11.37 -10.21 15.08
C LEU A 131 -10.88 -11.55 15.61
N LYS A 132 -11.78 -12.54 15.62
CA LYS A 132 -11.52 -13.89 16.12
C LYS A 132 -11.47 -14.89 14.99
N ILE A 133 -10.56 -15.85 15.12
CA ILE A 133 -10.45 -17.00 14.22
C ILE A 133 -10.55 -18.28 15.02
N GLU A 134 -11.41 -19.19 14.61
CA GLU A 134 -11.64 -20.48 15.26
C GLU A 134 -11.42 -21.63 14.26
N SER A 135 -10.88 -22.74 14.73
CA SER A 135 -10.77 -23.96 13.92
C SER A 135 -12.16 -24.60 13.78
N VAL A 136 -12.50 -24.96 12.55
CA VAL A 136 -13.72 -25.68 12.22
C VAL A 136 -13.38 -26.90 11.36
N ASP A 137 -14.35 -27.78 11.12
CA ASP A 137 -14.13 -28.92 10.21
C ASP A 137 -13.78 -28.40 8.80
N GLY A 138 -12.62 -28.81 8.29
CA GLY A 138 -12.12 -28.44 6.97
C GLY A 138 -11.37 -27.10 6.87
N GLY A 139 -11.21 -26.34 7.97
CA GLY A 139 -10.47 -25.05 7.91
C GLY A 139 -10.67 -24.17 9.12
N TYR A 140 -10.89 -22.88 8.85
CA TYR A 140 -11.11 -21.88 9.89
C TYR A 140 -12.30 -21.00 9.56
N ARG A 141 -12.87 -20.42 10.60
CA ARG A 141 -13.95 -19.43 10.54
C ARG A 141 -13.52 -18.14 11.22
N VAL A 142 -13.79 -17.01 10.58
CA VAL A 142 -13.41 -15.70 11.11
C VAL A 142 -14.64 -14.84 11.31
N ASN A 143 -14.76 -14.27 12.53
CA ASN A 143 -15.86 -13.41 12.91
C ASN A 143 -15.36 -12.20 13.70
N GLY A 144 -16.01 -11.06 13.54
CA GLY A 144 -15.75 -9.85 14.32
C GLY A 144 -15.43 -8.62 13.49
N VAL A 145 -14.61 -7.74 14.06
CA VAL A 145 -14.26 -6.43 13.46
C VAL A 145 -12.76 -6.26 13.50
N LYS A 146 -12.22 -5.66 12.45
CA LYS A 146 -10.83 -5.21 12.41
C LYS A 146 -10.77 -3.76 11.96
N SER A 147 -10.07 -2.92 12.71
CA SER A 147 -9.86 -1.50 12.39
C SER A 147 -8.50 -1.27 11.73
N PHE A 148 -8.35 -0.10 11.10
CA PHE A 148 -7.17 0.30 10.36
C PHE A 148 -6.81 -0.65 9.21
N GLY A 149 -7.85 -1.09 8.47
CA GLY A 149 -7.70 -1.95 7.29
C GLY A 149 -7.31 -1.14 6.05
N THR A 150 -6.06 -0.75 5.94
CA THR A 150 -5.57 0.11 4.84
C THR A 150 -5.68 -0.59 3.49
N GLY A 151 -6.50 -0.02 2.61
CA GLY A 151 -6.67 -0.47 1.23
C GLY A 151 -7.50 -1.76 1.08
N VAL A 152 -8.00 -2.37 2.15
CA VAL A 152 -8.73 -3.67 2.09
C VAL A 152 -9.92 -3.65 1.15
N ALA A 153 -10.61 -2.51 1.05
CA ALA A 153 -11.78 -2.35 0.15
C ALA A 153 -11.42 -2.33 -1.35
N VAL A 154 -10.15 -2.18 -1.71
CA VAL A 154 -9.65 -2.09 -3.10
C VAL A 154 -8.49 -3.04 -3.38
N GLY A 155 -7.99 -3.74 -2.38
CA GLY A 155 -6.93 -4.73 -2.50
C GLY A 155 -7.42 -6.00 -3.20
N ASP A 156 -6.63 -6.53 -4.12
CA ASP A 156 -6.91 -7.84 -4.72
C ASP A 156 -6.56 -8.98 -3.76
N ILE A 157 -5.56 -8.76 -2.92
CA ILE A 157 -5.11 -9.67 -1.86
C ILE A 157 -5.07 -8.92 -0.53
N ASN A 158 -5.69 -9.48 0.49
CA ASN A 158 -5.75 -8.92 1.83
C ASN A 158 -5.01 -9.80 2.84
N VAL A 159 -4.04 -9.20 3.54
CA VAL A 159 -3.32 -9.81 4.67
C VAL A 159 -3.99 -9.35 5.97
N ILE A 160 -4.58 -10.29 6.68
CA ILE A 160 -5.44 -10.01 7.83
C ILE A 160 -4.84 -10.64 9.10
N GLY A 161 -4.87 -9.89 10.21
CA GLY A 161 -4.49 -10.39 11.52
C GLY A 161 -5.71 -10.59 12.42
N ALA A 162 -5.88 -11.79 12.94
CA ALA A 162 -6.89 -12.13 13.94
C ALA A 162 -6.23 -12.71 15.20
N VAL A 163 -7.01 -13.07 16.20
CA VAL A 163 -6.56 -13.83 17.36
C VAL A 163 -7.39 -15.10 17.50
N ASP A 164 -6.74 -16.19 17.91
CA ASP A 164 -7.41 -17.46 18.16
C ASP A 164 -8.09 -17.50 19.56
N ASP A 165 -8.62 -18.65 19.94
CA ASP A 165 -9.27 -18.89 21.22
C ASP A 165 -8.31 -18.81 22.42
N THR A 166 -7.00 -18.89 22.16
CA THR A 166 -5.93 -18.72 23.17
C THR A 166 -5.33 -17.32 23.18
N GLU A 167 -5.97 -16.36 22.50
CA GLU A 167 -5.50 -14.97 22.30
C GLU A 167 -4.15 -14.89 21.55
N GLN A 168 -3.75 -15.92 20.82
CA GLN A 168 -2.55 -15.88 20.00
C GLN A 168 -2.82 -15.25 18.63
N PRO A 169 -1.90 -14.44 18.11
CA PRO A 169 -2.06 -13.82 16.80
C PRO A 169 -1.97 -14.85 15.69
N VAL A 170 -2.93 -14.81 14.79
CA VAL A 170 -2.96 -15.60 13.56
C VAL A 170 -3.05 -14.64 12.37
N VAL A 171 -2.21 -14.85 11.37
CA VAL A 171 -2.22 -14.08 10.11
C VAL A 171 -2.69 -14.99 9.00
N PHE A 172 -3.56 -14.48 8.16
CA PHE A 172 -4.05 -15.21 6.97
C PHE A 172 -4.14 -14.27 5.77
N ILE A 173 -4.12 -14.85 4.58
CA ILE A 173 -4.14 -14.15 3.29
C ILE A 173 -5.37 -14.62 2.52
N VAL A 174 -6.22 -13.67 2.12
CA VAL A 174 -7.45 -13.96 1.38
C VAL A 174 -7.60 -13.05 0.16
N PRO A 175 -8.29 -13.48 -0.89
CA PRO A 175 -8.71 -12.63 -1.99
C PRO A 175 -9.51 -11.42 -1.50
N GLY A 176 -9.43 -10.30 -2.23
CA GLY A 176 -10.12 -9.05 -1.90
C GLY A 176 -11.64 -9.16 -1.94
N ASP A 177 -12.16 -10.07 -2.74
CA ASP A 177 -13.59 -10.34 -2.91
C ASP A 177 -14.11 -11.45 -1.97
N ARG A 178 -13.35 -11.80 -0.92
CA ARG A 178 -13.74 -12.84 0.04
C ARG A 178 -15.13 -12.56 0.62
N ALA A 179 -16.04 -13.52 0.44
CA ALA A 179 -17.40 -13.44 0.98
C ALA A 179 -17.38 -13.27 2.50
N GLY A 180 -18.29 -12.45 3.02
CA GLY A 180 -18.42 -12.16 4.45
C GLY A 180 -17.57 -10.99 4.95
N VAL A 181 -16.73 -10.38 4.13
CA VAL A 181 -15.98 -9.16 4.47
C VAL A 181 -16.74 -7.91 4.01
N THR A 182 -16.97 -6.95 4.91
CA THR A 182 -17.68 -5.70 4.61
C THR A 182 -16.93 -4.50 5.16
N TYR A 183 -16.76 -3.47 4.33
CA TYR A 183 -16.20 -2.18 4.73
C TYR A 183 -17.28 -1.28 5.35
N ASN A 184 -16.95 -0.62 6.48
CA ASN A 184 -17.91 0.19 7.23
C ASN A 184 -18.01 1.65 6.78
N HIS A 185 -17.20 2.09 5.84
CA HIS A 185 -17.18 3.49 5.38
C HIS A 185 -16.99 4.52 6.50
N ASP A 186 -16.21 4.18 7.54
CA ASP A 186 -16.00 4.97 8.76
C ASP A 186 -14.64 5.69 8.82
N TRP A 187 -13.99 5.86 7.66
CA TRP A 187 -12.69 6.54 7.54
C TRP A 187 -12.88 8.03 7.19
N HIS A 188 -13.00 8.88 8.23
CA HIS A 188 -13.28 10.32 8.10
C HIS A 188 -12.16 11.19 8.66
N ASN A 189 -10.91 10.89 8.34
CA ASN A 189 -9.75 11.61 8.85
C ASN A 189 -9.47 12.90 8.07
N MET A 190 -8.67 13.79 8.67
CA MET A 190 -8.23 15.06 8.08
C MET A 190 -7.37 14.85 6.84
N GLY A 191 -6.47 13.85 6.87
CA GLY A 191 -5.57 13.52 5.74
C GLY A 191 -5.61 12.04 5.40
N GLN A 192 -4.98 11.67 4.30
CA GLN A 192 -4.96 10.31 3.77
C GLN A 192 -6.37 9.68 3.66
N ARG A 193 -7.32 10.46 3.22
CA ARG A 193 -8.75 10.11 3.21
C ARG A 193 -9.04 8.92 2.30
N ARG A 194 -8.30 8.79 1.20
CA ARG A 194 -8.45 7.71 0.21
C ARG A 194 -7.63 6.46 0.50
N THR A 195 -7.00 6.34 1.69
CA THR A 195 -6.44 5.04 2.12
C THR A 195 -7.51 4.05 2.57
N VAL A 196 -8.74 4.52 2.77
CA VAL A 196 -9.90 3.74 3.24
C VAL A 196 -9.54 2.83 4.42
N SER A 197 -8.76 3.40 5.37
CA SER A 197 -8.20 2.66 6.52
C SER A 197 -9.19 2.50 7.68
N GLY A 198 -10.48 2.47 7.39
CA GLY A 198 -11.54 2.28 8.36
C GLY A 198 -11.61 0.88 8.95
N SER A 199 -12.77 0.54 9.45
CA SER A 199 -13.04 -0.78 10.00
C SER A 199 -13.77 -1.69 9.00
N TYR A 200 -13.57 -2.99 9.20
CA TYR A 200 -14.14 -4.06 8.38
C TYR A 200 -14.83 -5.07 9.28
N TYR A 201 -16.04 -5.45 8.94
CA TYR A 201 -16.73 -6.59 9.53
C TYR A 201 -16.38 -7.86 8.78
N PHE A 202 -16.23 -8.93 9.56
CA PHE A 202 -16.05 -10.31 9.09
C PHE A 202 -17.21 -11.12 9.67
N ASN A 203 -18.01 -11.67 8.80
CA ASN A 203 -19.17 -12.45 9.17
C ASN A 203 -19.12 -13.83 8.50
N ASP A 204 -18.86 -14.85 9.31
CA ASP A 204 -18.73 -16.24 8.88
C ASP A 204 -17.72 -16.44 7.72
N VAL A 205 -16.61 -15.69 7.75
CA VAL A 205 -15.59 -15.75 6.69
C VAL A 205 -14.83 -17.06 6.80
N GLN A 206 -14.90 -17.86 5.74
CA GLN A 206 -14.18 -19.12 5.65
C GLN A 206 -12.74 -18.89 5.20
N VAL A 207 -11.79 -19.52 5.89
CA VAL A 207 -10.35 -19.47 5.58
C VAL A 207 -9.82 -20.89 5.45
N ASP A 208 -9.18 -21.15 4.30
CA ASP A 208 -8.55 -22.44 4.03
C ASP A 208 -7.26 -22.58 4.85
N PRO A 209 -6.89 -23.79 5.31
CA PRO A 209 -5.60 -24.01 5.96
C PRO A 209 -4.38 -23.56 5.15
N ALA A 210 -4.47 -23.54 3.83
CA ALA A 210 -3.42 -23.05 2.95
C ALA A 210 -3.27 -21.52 2.98
N GLU A 211 -4.33 -20.80 3.36
CA GLU A 211 -4.35 -19.32 3.48
C GLU A 211 -3.75 -18.82 4.80
N ILE A 212 -3.59 -19.69 5.81
CA ILE A 212 -2.91 -19.34 7.05
C ILE A 212 -1.42 -19.13 6.76
N VAL A 213 -0.92 -17.95 7.10
CA VAL A 213 0.52 -17.67 7.08
C VAL A 213 1.15 -18.43 8.24
N GLY A 214 1.99 -19.40 7.93
CA GLY A 214 2.65 -20.22 8.94
C GLY A 214 3.63 -19.40 9.78
N PRO A 215 4.05 -19.88 10.97
CA PRO A 215 5.20 -19.31 11.64
C PRO A 215 6.42 -19.44 10.73
N PRO A 216 7.37 -18.49 10.77
CA PRO A 216 8.61 -18.60 10.02
C PRO A 216 9.27 -19.95 10.31
N ALA A 217 9.88 -20.56 9.32
CA ALA A 217 10.59 -21.82 9.48
C ALA A 217 11.72 -21.70 10.53
N ASP A 218 12.24 -20.50 10.76
CA ASP A 218 13.21 -20.17 11.80
C ASP A 218 12.78 -18.91 12.57
N VAL A 219 12.13 -19.11 13.73
CA VAL A 219 11.70 -18.03 14.63
C VAL A 219 12.88 -17.33 15.33
N THR A 220 14.08 -17.89 15.28
CA THR A 220 15.30 -17.30 15.86
C THR A 220 15.99 -16.33 14.89
N SER A 221 15.55 -16.28 13.64
CA SER A 221 16.10 -15.40 12.63
C SER A 221 15.82 -13.92 12.93
N ALA A 222 16.67 -13.02 12.40
CA ALA A 222 16.48 -11.58 12.47
C ALA A 222 15.34 -11.08 11.55
N LEU A 223 14.73 -11.96 10.77
CA LEU A 223 13.75 -11.62 9.74
C LEU A 223 12.50 -10.89 10.27
N PRO A 224 11.88 -11.29 11.41
CA PRO A 224 10.76 -10.54 11.98
C PRO A 224 11.10 -9.08 12.32
N ALA A 225 12.29 -8.82 12.86
CA ALA A 225 12.74 -7.46 13.16
C ALA A 225 12.99 -6.64 11.88
N LEU A 226 13.51 -7.28 10.83
CA LEU A 226 13.71 -6.65 9.52
C LEU A 226 12.39 -6.21 8.89
N ILE A 227 11.33 -7.02 9.01
CA ILE A 227 10.00 -6.69 8.49
C ILE A 227 9.46 -5.40 9.12
N PHE A 228 9.62 -5.27 10.44
CA PHE A 228 9.23 -4.06 11.14
C PHE A 228 9.98 -2.83 10.61
N THR A 229 11.28 -2.96 10.38
CA THR A 229 12.13 -1.91 9.82
C THR A 229 11.67 -1.52 8.41
N ILE A 230 11.41 -2.48 7.55
CA ILE A 230 10.89 -2.29 6.20
C ILE A 230 9.58 -1.48 6.22
N ALA A 231 8.64 -1.88 7.08
CA ALA A 231 7.36 -1.18 7.22
C ALA A 231 7.52 0.26 7.73
N GLN A 232 8.44 0.51 8.69
CA GLN A 232 8.71 1.85 9.21
C GLN A 232 9.39 2.73 8.17
N LEU A 233 10.32 2.20 7.37
CA LEU A 233 10.92 2.93 6.25
C LEU A 233 9.89 3.30 5.19
N GLY A 234 8.97 2.39 4.85
CA GLY A 234 7.85 2.71 3.95
C GLY A 234 7.04 3.93 4.42
N LYS A 235 6.70 3.98 5.73
CA LYS A 235 6.03 5.15 6.33
C LYS A 235 6.90 6.41 6.30
N THR A 236 8.18 6.29 6.59
CA THR A 236 9.12 7.42 6.57
C THR A 236 9.17 8.05 5.18
N PHE A 237 9.29 7.25 4.13
CA PHE A 237 9.31 7.76 2.76
C PHE A 237 7.95 8.30 2.31
N THR A 238 6.85 7.75 2.80
CA THR A 238 5.51 8.34 2.59
C THR A 238 5.43 9.75 3.21
N TYR A 239 5.86 9.93 4.46
CA TYR A 239 5.84 11.25 5.11
C TYR A 239 6.82 12.24 4.47
N LEU A 240 8.00 11.78 4.06
CA LEU A 240 8.96 12.61 3.33
C LEU A 240 8.36 13.11 2.01
N GLY A 241 7.73 12.23 1.24
CA GLY A 241 7.05 12.62 0.00
C GLY A 241 5.93 13.64 0.23
N ILE A 242 5.08 13.42 1.25
CA ILE A 242 4.04 14.39 1.64
C ILE A 242 4.66 15.75 1.97
N ALA A 243 5.74 15.78 2.75
CA ALA A 243 6.41 17.02 3.12
C ALA A 243 7.00 17.75 1.91
N GLU A 244 7.64 17.05 0.99
CA GLU A 244 8.16 17.61 -0.26
C GLU A 244 7.04 18.12 -1.17
N GLY A 245 5.94 17.36 -1.30
CA GLY A 245 4.76 17.80 -2.06
C GLY A 245 4.15 19.07 -1.50
N ALA A 246 3.99 19.15 -0.17
CA ALA A 246 3.49 20.35 0.51
C ALA A 246 4.42 21.55 0.33
N LEU A 247 5.74 21.37 0.43
CA LEU A 247 6.72 22.42 0.19
C LEU A 247 6.66 22.93 -1.25
N ASN A 248 6.58 22.04 -2.23
CA ASN A 248 6.49 22.41 -3.64
C ASN A 248 5.19 23.17 -3.93
N ALA A 249 4.06 22.73 -3.37
CA ALA A 249 2.78 23.42 -3.52
C ALA A 249 2.81 24.83 -2.87
N ALA A 250 3.38 24.95 -1.67
CA ALA A 250 3.55 26.25 -1.00
C ALA A 250 4.44 27.20 -1.81
N LYS A 251 5.54 26.68 -2.35
CA LYS A 251 6.44 27.45 -3.21
C LYS A 251 5.75 27.94 -4.49
N ASP A 252 5.03 27.04 -5.18
CA ASP A 252 4.29 27.40 -6.39
C ASP A 252 3.23 28.46 -6.09
N TYR A 253 2.47 28.29 -5.03
CA TYR A 253 1.47 29.27 -4.59
C TYR A 253 2.09 30.63 -4.31
N THR A 254 3.22 30.68 -3.58
CA THR A 254 3.90 31.93 -3.23
C THR A 254 4.42 32.64 -4.47
N LEU A 255 5.00 31.92 -5.42
CA LEU A 255 5.60 32.49 -6.62
C LEU A 255 4.57 32.93 -7.66
N ASN A 256 3.46 32.20 -7.82
CA ASN A 256 2.60 32.32 -8.97
C ASN A 256 1.16 32.77 -8.66
N GLN A 257 0.70 32.63 -7.40
CA GLN A 257 -0.71 32.81 -7.03
C GLN A 257 -0.92 33.81 -5.88
N SER A 258 0.04 33.93 -4.95
CA SER A 258 -0.09 34.88 -3.85
C SER A 258 0.19 36.29 -4.27
N ARG A 259 -0.39 37.26 -3.56
CA ARG A 259 -0.11 38.68 -3.69
C ARG A 259 0.79 39.17 -2.56
N ALA A 260 1.56 40.23 -2.80
CA ALA A 260 2.32 40.89 -1.76
C ALA A 260 1.39 41.39 -0.64
N TRP A 261 1.89 41.37 0.59
CA TRP A 261 1.19 41.99 1.71
C TRP A 261 1.06 43.51 1.46
N GLN A 262 -0.07 44.08 1.82
CA GLN A 262 -0.43 45.47 1.51
C GLN A 262 0.63 46.49 1.97
N ASP A 263 1.29 46.24 3.12
CA ASP A 263 2.26 47.14 3.74
C ASP A 263 3.72 46.67 3.57
N SER A 264 3.97 45.64 2.73
CA SER A 264 5.32 45.08 2.54
C SER A 264 6.26 45.98 1.75
N GLY A 265 5.71 46.91 0.97
CA GLY A 265 6.49 47.80 0.08
C GLY A 265 7.07 47.11 -1.15
N VAL A 266 6.65 45.87 -1.46
CA VAL A 266 7.06 45.15 -2.66
C VAL A 266 5.85 44.83 -3.55
N ASP A 267 6.10 44.65 -4.85
CA ASP A 267 5.03 44.44 -5.84
C ASP A 267 4.59 42.95 -5.91
N ALA A 268 5.47 42.04 -5.54
CA ALA A 268 5.22 40.60 -5.59
C ALA A 268 5.59 39.93 -4.26
N ALA A 269 4.80 38.93 -3.83
CA ALA A 269 5.07 38.19 -2.61
C ALA A 269 6.44 37.50 -2.61
N SER A 270 6.95 37.08 -3.76
CA SER A 270 8.29 36.49 -3.92
C SER A 270 9.45 37.45 -3.67
N GLN A 271 9.18 38.75 -3.56
CA GLN A 271 10.15 39.78 -3.26
C GLN A 271 10.15 40.17 -1.78
N ASP A 272 9.17 39.70 -1.01
CA ASP A 272 9.08 39.91 0.43
C ASP A 272 10.16 39.09 1.13
N PRO A 273 11.05 39.69 1.93
CA PRO A 273 12.11 38.96 2.62
C PRO A 273 11.65 38.18 3.85
N TYR A 274 10.37 38.27 4.23
CA TYR A 274 9.82 37.65 5.45
C TYR A 274 8.84 36.52 5.16
#